data_9766cedecd52edbc97607dfea4e69c98
#
_entry.id   9766cedecd52edbc97607dfea4e69c98
#
_cell.length_a   1.000
_cell.length_b   1.000
_cell.length_c   1.000
_cell.angle_alpha   90.00
_cell.angle_beta   90.00
_cell.angle_gamma   90.00
#
_symmetry.space_group_name_H-M   'P 1'
#
loop_
_entity.id
_entity.type
_entity.pdbx_description
1 polymer ?
#
loop_
_entity_poly.entity_id
_entity_poly.type
_entity_poly.pdbx_seq_one_letter_code
_entity_poly.pdbx_strand_id
1 'polypeptide(L)'
;KAMTASHDLTRQLAHAREPMQRHLRPFLPLAGRVRKAFAPIALAGPREEENIWPSLALERDIIAWYLDRQLLLQAITIAFEWLLSYGIASLRYTDLYDGDTRYEVRMYYTATNKVRRLPPSKVSARDREYAARARTILPDIPDHQRLLALYEGATQLRNDLLHASKTVGEVRSGRTPEQWEADIRWVCDQLDSFPLRE
;
A
#
# COMPACT_ATOMS: atom_id res chain seq x y z
N LYS A 1 0.98 7.08 8.53
CA LYS A 1 0.90 8.57 8.71
C LYS A 1 -0.48 9.12 8.35
N ALA A 2 -1.09 8.75 7.20
CA ALA A 2 -2.39 9.26 6.80
C ALA A 2 -3.50 8.90 7.80
N MET A 3 -3.58 7.67 8.28
CA MET A 3 -4.58 7.20 9.25
C MET A 3 -4.50 7.96 10.57
N THR A 4 -3.30 8.09 11.13
CA THR A 4 -3.06 8.85 12.36
C THR A 4 -3.44 10.32 12.18
N ALA A 5 -3.00 10.93 11.06
CA ALA A 5 -3.35 12.32 10.76
C ALA A 5 -4.86 12.52 10.61
N SER A 6 -5.57 11.59 9.97
CA SER A 6 -7.03 11.62 9.83
C SER A 6 -7.73 11.47 11.17
N HIS A 7 -7.24 10.58 12.03
CA HIS A 7 -7.76 10.44 13.40
C HIS A 7 -7.54 11.72 14.20
N ASP A 8 -6.32 12.27 14.19
CA ASP A 8 -5.99 13.51 14.92
C ASP A 8 -6.80 14.69 14.40
N LEU A 9 -6.96 14.81 13.09
CA LEU A 9 -7.80 15.85 12.48
C LEU A 9 -9.26 15.71 12.94
N THR A 10 -9.81 14.52 12.92
CA THR A 10 -11.19 14.26 13.36
C THR A 10 -11.37 14.64 14.82
N ARG A 11 -10.41 14.29 15.69
CA ARG A 11 -10.42 14.66 17.10
C ARG A 11 -10.31 16.16 17.30
N GLN A 12 -9.36 16.82 16.63
CA GLN A 12 -9.17 18.27 16.72
C GLN A 12 -10.40 19.06 16.24
N LEU A 13 -11.03 18.62 15.14
CA LEU A 13 -12.26 19.25 14.67
C LEU A 13 -13.42 19.10 15.66
N ALA A 14 -13.47 17.96 16.38
CA ALA A 14 -14.47 17.80 17.43
C ALA A 14 -14.25 18.77 18.61
N HIS A 15 -13.00 18.94 19.07
CA HIS A 15 -12.64 19.89 20.12
C HIS A 15 -12.79 21.37 19.70
N ALA A 16 -12.49 21.67 18.42
CA ALA A 16 -12.63 23.02 17.89
C ALA A 16 -14.08 23.44 17.64
N ARG A 17 -15.07 22.53 17.77
CA ARG A 17 -16.47 22.80 17.42
C ARG A 17 -17.05 23.98 18.20
N GLU A 18 -16.82 24.06 19.49
CA GLU A 18 -17.33 25.15 20.34
C GLU A 18 -16.68 26.52 20.01
N PRO A 19 -15.35 26.66 19.93
CA PRO A 19 -14.71 27.88 19.43
C PRO A 19 -15.17 28.28 18.03
N MET A 20 -15.32 27.29 17.11
CA MET A 20 -15.80 27.56 15.76
C MET A 20 -17.26 28.04 15.72
N GLN A 21 -18.10 27.54 16.60
CA GLN A 21 -19.50 28.02 16.72
C GLN A 21 -19.55 29.46 17.14
N ARG A 22 -18.64 29.92 18.01
CA ARG A 22 -18.61 31.29 18.52
C ARG A 22 -18.03 32.28 17.50
N HIS A 23 -16.95 31.90 16.80
CA HIS A 23 -16.14 32.83 16.04
C HIS A 23 -16.10 32.60 14.53
N LEU A 24 -16.42 31.38 14.09
CA LEU A 24 -16.23 30.94 12.70
C LEU A 24 -17.46 30.17 12.16
N ARG A 25 -18.66 30.62 12.50
CA ARG A 25 -19.93 29.98 12.06
C ARG A 25 -19.97 29.61 10.56
N PRO A 26 -19.52 30.45 9.63
CA PRO A 26 -19.54 30.11 8.21
C PRO A 26 -18.70 28.90 7.83
N PHE A 27 -17.71 28.53 8.64
CA PHE A 27 -16.80 27.39 8.38
C PHE A 27 -17.28 26.06 8.98
N LEU A 28 -18.32 26.05 9.80
CA LEU A 28 -18.87 24.82 10.39
C LEU A 28 -19.29 23.78 9.34
N PRO A 29 -19.98 24.13 8.23
CA PRO A 29 -20.30 23.18 7.18
C PRO A 29 -19.05 22.56 6.53
N LEU A 30 -17.99 23.36 6.36
CA LEU A 30 -16.72 22.89 5.81
C LEU A 30 -16.04 21.90 6.77
N ALA A 31 -15.96 22.22 8.05
CA ALA A 31 -15.42 21.32 9.07
C ALA A 31 -16.19 20.00 9.13
N GLY A 32 -17.52 20.04 9.00
CA GLY A 32 -18.38 18.87 8.91
C GLY A 32 -18.08 18.00 7.67
N ARG A 33 -17.88 18.64 6.51
CA ARG A 33 -17.49 17.92 5.26
C ARG A 33 -16.13 17.30 5.37
N VAL A 34 -15.14 18.02 5.88
CA VAL A 34 -13.77 17.50 6.10
C VAL A 34 -13.82 16.30 7.02
N ARG A 35 -14.47 16.41 8.19
CA ARG A 35 -14.62 15.28 9.11
C ARG A 35 -15.26 14.07 8.45
N LYS A 36 -16.37 14.28 7.71
CA LYS A 36 -17.08 13.17 7.02
C LYS A 36 -16.20 12.52 5.96
N ALA A 37 -15.36 13.29 5.27
CA ALA A 37 -14.47 12.77 4.23
C ALA A 37 -13.30 11.93 4.80
N PHE A 38 -12.80 12.28 5.99
CA PHE A 38 -11.63 11.65 6.58
C PHE A 38 -11.95 10.63 7.70
N ALA A 39 -13.17 10.67 8.28
CA ALA A 39 -13.56 9.71 9.32
C ALA A 39 -13.43 8.23 8.87
N PRO A 40 -13.79 7.85 7.64
CA PRO A 40 -13.67 6.46 7.19
C PRO A 40 -12.23 5.91 7.15
N ILE A 41 -11.23 6.80 7.08
CA ILE A 41 -9.81 6.43 7.01
C ILE A 41 -9.04 6.79 8.29
N ALA A 42 -9.75 7.07 9.38
CA ALA A 42 -9.17 7.42 10.67
C ALA A 42 -8.99 6.16 11.53
N LEU A 43 -7.77 5.88 11.97
CA LEU A 43 -7.45 4.82 12.92
C LEU A 43 -6.54 5.38 14.01
N ALA A 44 -6.92 5.16 15.28
CA ALA A 44 -6.07 5.47 16.42
C ALA A 44 -4.99 4.39 16.55
N GLY A 45 -3.73 4.80 16.81
CA GLY A 45 -2.63 3.88 17.06
C GLY A 45 -2.39 2.85 15.94
N PRO A 46 -2.32 3.23 14.64
CA PRO A 46 -2.18 2.25 13.54
C PRO A 46 -0.86 1.47 13.58
N ARG A 47 0.04 1.81 14.52
CA ARG A 47 1.31 1.11 14.73
C ARG A 47 1.28 0.14 15.90
N GLU A 48 0.21 0.14 16.68
CA GLU A 48 0.03 -0.79 17.77
C GLU A 48 -0.21 -2.19 17.20
N GLU A 49 0.34 -3.21 17.84
CA GLU A 49 0.29 -4.60 17.37
C GLU A 49 -1.14 -5.07 17.12
N GLU A 50 -2.06 -4.72 18.02
CA GLU A 50 -3.49 -5.03 17.91
C GLU A 50 -4.18 -4.39 16.70
N ASN A 51 -3.60 -3.32 16.14
CA ASN A 51 -4.15 -2.57 15.02
C ASN A 51 -3.50 -2.93 13.65
N ILE A 52 -2.62 -3.91 13.60
CA ILE A 52 -1.95 -4.33 12.36
C ILE A 52 -2.97 -4.74 11.30
N TRP A 53 -3.86 -5.68 11.61
CA TRP A 53 -4.85 -6.18 10.67
C TRP A 53 -5.96 -5.16 10.38
N PRO A 54 -6.51 -4.43 11.38
CA PRO A 54 -7.36 -3.26 11.14
C PRO A 54 -6.72 -2.20 10.23
N SER A 55 -5.41 -1.94 10.39
CA SER A 55 -4.68 -1.01 9.51
C SER A 55 -4.65 -1.49 8.07
N LEU A 56 -4.39 -2.77 7.84
CA LEU A 56 -4.39 -3.37 6.50
C LEU A 56 -5.78 -3.37 5.86
N ALA A 57 -6.85 -3.60 6.65
CA ALA A 57 -8.22 -3.46 6.16
C ALA A 57 -8.49 -2.02 5.70
N LEU A 58 -8.15 -1.06 6.54
CA LEU A 58 -8.34 0.36 6.23
C LEU A 58 -7.51 0.83 5.04
N GLU A 59 -6.32 0.29 4.83
CA GLU A 59 -5.50 0.61 3.65
C GLU A 59 -6.19 0.15 2.35
N ARG A 60 -6.96 -0.95 2.34
CA ARG A 60 -7.80 -1.34 1.19
C ARG A 60 -8.87 -0.29 0.91
N ASP A 61 -9.56 0.19 1.95
CA ASP A 61 -10.56 1.25 1.78
C ASP A 61 -9.93 2.53 1.21
N ILE A 62 -8.70 2.86 1.64
CA ILE A 62 -7.94 4.00 1.11
C ILE A 62 -7.60 3.77 -0.37
N ILE A 63 -7.20 2.57 -0.76
CA ILE A 63 -6.91 2.22 -2.16
C ILE A 63 -8.18 2.40 -2.99
N ALA A 64 -9.31 1.84 -2.56
CA ALA A 64 -10.60 1.98 -3.23
C ALA A 64 -10.99 3.46 -3.37
N TRP A 65 -10.81 4.25 -2.30
CA TRP A 65 -11.06 5.69 -2.30
C TRP A 65 -10.22 6.45 -3.34
N TYR A 66 -8.95 6.06 -3.56
CA TYR A 66 -8.10 6.64 -4.61
C TYR A 66 -8.57 6.21 -6.01
N LEU A 67 -8.96 4.94 -6.19
CA LEU A 67 -9.46 4.44 -7.47
C LEU A 67 -10.75 5.14 -7.91
N ASP A 68 -11.68 5.37 -6.99
CA ASP A 68 -12.92 6.11 -7.25
C ASP A 68 -12.69 7.54 -7.74
N ARG A 69 -11.53 8.11 -7.40
CA ARG A 69 -11.11 9.47 -7.78
C ARG A 69 -10.12 9.50 -8.92
N GLN A 70 -9.90 8.36 -9.58
CA GLN A 70 -8.93 8.22 -10.67
C GLN A 70 -7.49 8.64 -10.29
N LEU A 71 -7.16 8.56 -9.01
CA LEU A 71 -5.83 8.84 -8.48
C LEU A 71 -4.96 7.56 -8.55
N LEU A 72 -4.74 7.08 -9.78
CA LEU A 72 -4.18 5.76 -10.07
C LEU A 72 -2.77 5.56 -9.50
N LEU A 73 -1.91 6.58 -9.57
CA LEU A 73 -0.55 6.50 -9.01
C LEU A 73 -0.57 6.33 -7.49
N GLN A 74 -1.47 7.03 -6.80
CA GLN A 74 -1.65 6.90 -5.36
C GLN A 74 -2.18 5.51 -5.01
N ALA A 75 -3.21 5.05 -5.72
CA ALA A 75 -3.79 3.73 -5.51
C ALA A 75 -2.75 2.62 -5.64
N ILE A 76 -1.99 2.56 -6.75
CA ILE A 76 -0.99 1.51 -6.97
C ILE A 76 0.20 1.65 -6.00
N THR A 77 0.55 2.85 -5.57
CA THR A 77 1.60 3.05 -4.57
C THR A 77 1.20 2.50 -3.22
N ILE A 78 -0.04 2.76 -2.76
CA ILE A 78 -0.54 2.19 -1.50
C ILE A 78 -0.71 0.67 -1.64
N ALA A 79 -1.22 0.16 -2.77
CA ALA A 79 -1.33 -1.28 -3.01
C ALA A 79 0.02 -1.99 -2.95
N PHE A 80 1.06 -1.41 -3.53
CA PHE A 80 2.44 -1.92 -3.42
C PHE A 80 2.93 -1.99 -1.97
N GLU A 81 2.72 -0.93 -1.18
CA GLU A 81 3.10 -0.88 0.23
C GLU A 81 2.24 -1.85 1.07
N TRP A 82 0.96 -2.01 0.73
CA TRP A 82 0.06 -2.97 1.36
C TRP A 82 0.54 -4.42 1.19
N LEU A 83 0.93 -4.81 -0.03
CA LEU A 83 1.46 -6.16 -0.29
C LEU A 83 2.70 -6.48 0.56
N LEU A 84 3.56 -5.49 0.76
CA LEU A 84 4.72 -5.63 1.63
C LEU A 84 4.30 -5.76 3.10
N SER A 85 3.41 -4.90 3.56
CA SER A 85 2.89 -4.89 4.94
C SER A 85 2.12 -6.16 5.26
N TYR A 86 1.33 -6.69 4.32
CA TYR A 86 0.64 -7.98 4.47
C TYR A 86 1.62 -9.14 4.71
N GLY A 87 2.70 -9.19 3.95
CA GLY A 87 3.74 -10.21 4.16
C GLY A 87 4.41 -10.09 5.51
N ILE A 88 4.75 -8.87 5.95
CA ILE A 88 5.34 -8.60 7.26
C ILE A 88 4.39 -9.06 8.38
N ALA A 89 3.12 -8.68 8.31
CA ALA A 89 2.10 -9.10 9.28
C ALA A 89 1.90 -10.63 9.30
N SER A 90 1.89 -11.26 8.12
CA SER A 90 1.75 -12.72 7.99
C SER A 90 2.91 -13.47 8.60
N LEU A 91 4.13 -12.92 8.55
CA LEU A 91 5.34 -13.45 9.20
C LEU A 91 5.41 -13.12 10.70
N ARG A 92 4.36 -12.49 11.24
CA ARG A 92 4.23 -12.14 12.66
C ARG A 92 5.25 -11.13 13.18
N TYR A 93 5.76 -10.28 12.31
CA TYR A 93 6.49 -9.10 12.78
C TYR A 93 5.50 -8.10 13.40
N THR A 94 5.90 -7.50 14.50
CA THR A 94 5.02 -6.62 15.30
C THR A 94 5.07 -5.15 14.89
N ASP A 95 6.04 -4.76 14.07
CA ASP A 95 6.13 -3.39 13.52
C ASP A 95 6.14 -3.40 11.99
N LEU A 96 5.00 -3.03 11.40
CA LEU A 96 4.86 -2.90 9.94
C LEU A 96 5.73 -1.79 9.35
N TYR A 97 6.22 -0.87 10.16
CA TYR A 97 6.89 0.35 9.74
C TYR A 97 8.39 0.32 10.04
N ASP A 98 8.89 -0.74 10.67
CA ASP A 98 10.33 -0.92 10.88
C ASP A 98 11.07 -1.00 9.55
N GLY A 99 12.05 -0.11 9.37
CA GLY A 99 12.76 0.06 8.11
C GLY A 99 13.58 -1.16 7.70
N ASP A 100 14.19 -1.82 8.66
CA ASP A 100 15.05 -2.99 8.42
C ASP A 100 14.21 -4.19 8.04
N THR A 101 13.13 -4.47 8.77
CA THR A 101 12.16 -5.51 8.44
C THR A 101 11.55 -5.31 7.05
N ARG A 102 11.12 -4.09 6.74
CA ARG A 102 10.56 -3.76 5.41
C ARG A 102 11.59 -3.96 4.30
N TYR A 103 12.83 -3.56 4.54
CA TYR A 103 13.91 -3.76 3.59
C TYR A 103 14.17 -5.26 3.36
N GLU A 104 14.25 -6.05 4.42
CA GLU A 104 14.50 -7.48 4.35
C GLU A 104 13.40 -8.24 3.59
N VAL A 105 12.14 -8.04 3.94
CA VAL A 105 11.00 -8.68 3.26
C VAL A 105 10.91 -8.23 1.80
N ARG A 106 11.17 -6.97 1.50
CA ARG A 106 11.29 -6.47 0.12
C ARG A 106 12.38 -7.19 -0.66
N MET A 107 13.52 -7.45 -0.02
CA MET A 107 14.62 -8.19 -0.65
C MET A 107 14.23 -9.65 -0.92
N TYR A 108 13.50 -10.31 -0.02
CA TYR A 108 12.96 -11.66 -0.26
C TYR A 108 12.07 -11.70 -1.50
N TYR A 109 11.14 -10.77 -1.65
CA TYR A 109 10.24 -10.70 -2.80
C TYR A 109 11.01 -10.43 -4.10
N THR A 110 11.85 -9.41 -4.09
CA THR A 110 12.62 -8.99 -5.27
C THR A 110 13.58 -10.08 -5.72
N ALA A 111 14.32 -10.68 -4.80
CA ALA A 111 15.29 -11.73 -5.10
C ALA A 111 14.63 -13.00 -5.62
N THR A 112 13.51 -13.41 -5.01
CA THR A 112 12.73 -14.58 -5.46
C THR A 112 12.23 -14.38 -6.89
N ASN A 113 11.68 -13.21 -7.20
CA ASN A 113 11.20 -12.89 -8.54
C ASN A 113 12.35 -12.82 -9.57
N LYS A 114 13.50 -12.25 -9.20
CA LYS A 114 14.70 -12.23 -10.08
C LYS A 114 15.20 -13.63 -10.38
N VAL A 115 15.34 -14.49 -9.37
CA VAL A 115 15.80 -15.88 -9.55
C VAL A 115 14.84 -16.68 -10.44
N ARG A 116 13.55 -16.43 -10.33
CA ARG A 116 12.53 -17.07 -11.17
C ARG A 116 12.59 -16.65 -12.64
N ARG A 117 12.92 -15.37 -12.92
CA ARG A 117 12.78 -14.76 -14.25
C ARG A 117 14.08 -14.64 -15.03
N LEU A 118 15.19 -14.50 -14.35
CA LEU A 118 16.47 -14.18 -14.99
C LEU A 118 17.35 -15.45 -15.08
N PRO A 119 18.16 -15.56 -16.14
CA PRO A 119 19.16 -16.59 -16.20
C PRO A 119 20.17 -16.45 -15.05
N PRO A 120 20.74 -17.56 -14.54
CA PRO A 120 21.63 -17.53 -13.37
C PRO A 120 22.80 -16.57 -13.46
N SER A 121 23.30 -16.31 -14.68
CA SER A 121 24.39 -15.36 -14.94
C SER A 121 24.02 -13.90 -14.68
N LYS A 122 22.72 -13.57 -14.68
CA LYS A 122 22.19 -12.21 -14.42
C LYS A 122 21.70 -12.02 -12.99
N VAL A 123 21.75 -13.06 -12.16
CA VAL A 123 21.35 -13.00 -10.75
C VAL A 123 22.59 -12.81 -9.89
N SER A 124 22.63 -11.75 -9.08
CA SER A 124 23.75 -11.46 -8.18
C SER A 124 23.88 -12.52 -7.08
N ALA A 125 25.07 -12.65 -6.49
CA ALA A 125 25.28 -13.53 -5.32
C ALA A 125 24.34 -13.16 -4.17
N ARG A 126 24.16 -11.86 -3.94
CA ARG A 126 23.26 -11.32 -2.93
C ARG A 126 21.80 -11.71 -3.18
N ASP A 127 21.31 -11.57 -4.43
CA ASP A 127 19.94 -11.98 -4.77
C ASP A 127 19.74 -13.49 -4.56
N ARG A 128 20.76 -14.33 -4.88
CA ARG A 128 20.70 -15.77 -4.62
C ARG A 128 20.61 -16.09 -3.14
N GLU A 129 21.35 -15.40 -2.29
CA GLU A 129 21.31 -15.57 -0.84
C GLU A 129 19.93 -15.21 -0.29
N TYR A 130 19.38 -14.04 -0.64
CA TYR A 130 18.03 -13.65 -0.22
C TYR A 130 16.95 -14.61 -0.72
N ALA A 131 17.04 -15.07 -1.97
CA ALA A 131 16.09 -16.03 -2.51
C ALA A 131 16.21 -17.41 -1.81
N ALA A 132 17.39 -17.81 -1.38
CA ALA A 132 17.57 -19.04 -0.60
C ALA A 132 16.90 -18.93 0.78
N ARG A 133 17.06 -17.83 1.50
CA ARG A 133 16.37 -17.56 2.77
C ARG A 133 14.85 -17.46 2.57
N ALA A 134 14.42 -16.78 1.51
CA ALA A 134 13.01 -16.63 1.18
C ALA A 134 12.27 -17.95 0.99
N ARG A 135 12.93 -19.00 0.48
CA ARG A 135 12.33 -20.33 0.30
C ARG A 135 11.86 -20.98 1.61
N THR A 136 12.47 -20.63 2.73
CA THR A 136 12.08 -21.15 4.05
C THR A 136 11.08 -20.27 4.77
N ILE A 137 11.02 -18.98 4.44
CA ILE A 137 10.23 -17.98 5.16
C ILE A 137 8.90 -17.70 4.45
N LEU A 138 8.93 -17.52 3.12
CA LEU A 138 7.73 -17.14 2.36
C LEU A 138 6.59 -18.16 2.40
N PRO A 139 6.82 -19.49 2.49
CA PRO A 139 5.72 -20.44 2.62
C PRO A 139 4.83 -20.26 3.85
N ASP A 140 5.29 -19.54 4.87
CA ASP A 140 4.48 -19.18 6.04
C ASP A 140 3.44 -18.07 5.75
N ILE A 141 3.57 -17.40 4.62
CA ILE A 141 2.62 -16.40 4.16
C ILE A 141 1.50 -17.08 3.37
N PRO A 142 0.22 -16.91 3.73
CA PRO A 142 -0.88 -17.43 2.94
C PRO A 142 -0.82 -16.94 1.49
N ASP A 143 -0.95 -17.88 0.54
CA ASP A 143 -0.92 -17.60 -0.91
C ASP A 143 0.31 -16.77 -1.37
N HIS A 144 1.49 -17.07 -0.80
CA HIS A 144 2.72 -16.32 -1.06
C HIS A 144 3.09 -16.25 -2.55
N GLN A 145 2.76 -17.25 -3.36
CA GLN A 145 3.06 -17.22 -4.80
C GLN A 145 2.28 -16.14 -5.51
N ARG A 146 0.99 -15.99 -5.17
CA ARG A 146 0.14 -14.93 -5.69
C ARG A 146 0.60 -13.57 -5.17
N LEU A 147 0.93 -13.47 -3.88
CA LEU A 147 1.49 -12.28 -3.28
C LEU A 147 2.73 -11.78 -4.03
N LEU A 148 3.67 -12.69 -4.34
CA LEU A 148 4.87 -12.36 -5.11
C LEU A 148 4.56 -11.88 -6.53
N ALA A 149 3.60 -12.52 -7.19
CA ALA A 149 3.18 -12.12 -8.55
C ALA A 149 2.54 -10.73 -8.56
N LEU A 150 1.65 -10.45 -7.60
CA LEU A 150 1.01 -9.14 -7.45
C LEU A 150 2.01 -8.06 -7.07
N TYR A 151 2.93 -8.35 -6.14
CA TYR A 151 4.00 -7.41 -5.77
C TYR A 151 4.86 -7.02 -6.96
N GLU A 152 5.21 -7.98 -7.82
CA GLU A 152 5.97 -7.71 -9.04
C GLU A 152 5.17 -6.84 -10.00
N GLY A 153 3.90 -7.18 -10.26
CA GLY A 153 3.00 -6.40 -11.11
C GLY A 153 2.83 -4.96 -10.60
N ALA A 154 2.55 -4.80 -9.31
CA ALA A 154 2.41 -3.50 -8.68
C ALA A 154 3.71 -2.67 -8.76
N THR A 155 4.88 -3.32 -8.57
CA THR A 155 6.19 -2.68 -8.70
C THR A 155 6.38 -2.14 -10.12
N GLN A 156 6.07 -2.94 -11.13
CA GLN A 156 6.23 -2.57 -12.53
C GLN A 156 5.27 -1.44 -12.91
N LEU A 157 3.98 -1.57 -12.59
CA LEU A 157 2.97 -0.54 -12.86
C LEU A 157 3.33 0.80 -12.22
N ARG A 158 3.70 0.80 -10.95
CA ARG A 158 4.12 2.02 -10.25
C ARG A 158 5.35 2.66 -10.89
N ASN A 159 6.37 1.87 -11.21
CA ASN A 159 7.60 2.38 -11.82
C ASN A 159 7.33 2.95 -13.22
N ASP A 160 6.56 2.27 -14.04
CA ASP A 160 6.20 2.72 -15.38
C ASP A 160 5.44 4.05 -15.31
N LEU A 161 4.46 4.21 -14.40
CA LEU A 161 3.74 5.48 -14.19
C LEU A 161 4.67 6.60 -13.74
N LEU A 162 5.59 6.33 -12.82
CA LEU A 162 6.57 7.33 -12.36
C LEU A 162 7.54 7.74 -13.48
N HIS A 163 7.86 6.84 -14.39
CA HIS A 163 8.73 7.12 -15.53
C HIS A 163 8.00 7.76 -16.70
N ALA A 164 6.72 7.42 -16.93
CA ALA A 164 5.89 8.05 -17.97
C ALA A 164 5.77 9.57 -17.75
N SER A 165 5.82 10.03 -16.50
CA SER A 165 5.81 11.47 -16.18
C SER A 165 7.13 12.19 -16.49
N LYS A 166 8.23 11.47 -16.74
CA LYS A 166 9.58 12.04 -16.95
C LYS A 166 10.05 12.04 -18.42
N THR A 167 9.40 11.28 -19.26
CA THR A 167 9.78 11.16 -20.68
C THR A 167 8.68 11.71 -21.58
N VAL A 168 8.84 12.95 -22.01
CA VAL A 168 8.07 13.51 -23.12
C VAL A 168 8.55 12.80 -24.38
N GLY A 169 7.82 11.76 -24.83
CA GLY A 169 8.03 11.17 -26.15
C GLY A 169 8.08 9.64 -26.28
N GLU A 170 8.40 8.87 -25.24
CA GLU A 170 8.37 7.40 -25.33
C GLU A 170 7.74 6.78 -24.07
N VAL A 171 6.48 6.36 -24.18
CA VAL A 171 5.85 5.47 -23.19
C VAL A 171 6.47 4.09 -23.40
N ARG A 172 7.47 3.74 -22.58
CA ARG A 172 8.21 2.46 -22.67
C ARG A 172 7.33 1.21 -22.64
N SER A 173 6.11 1.32 -22.12
CA SER A 173 5.18 0.18 -21.97
C SER A 173 4.24 -0.01 -23.15
N GLY A 174 4.09 0.97 -24.04
CA GLY A 174 3.09 0.94 -25.12
C GLY A 174 1.62 0.85 -24.66
N ARG A 175 1.35 1.01 -23.35
CA ARG A 175 -0.01 0.94 -22.77
C ARG A 175 -0.77 2.24 -22.99
N THR A 176 -2.06 2.11 -23.28
CA THR A 176 -2.99 3.26 -23.28
C THR A 176 -3.39 3.64 -21.85
N PRO A 177 -3.94 4.86 -21.61
CA PRO A 177 -4.47 5.25 -20.32
C PRO A 177 -5.51 4.26 -19.76
N GLU A 178 -6.38 3.73 -20.61
CA GLU A 178 -7.42 2.75 -20.26
C GLU A 178 -6.81 1.41 -19.82
N GLN A 179 -5.74 0.97 -20.49
CA GLN A 179 -5.00 -0.23 -20.10
C GLN A 179 -4.32 -0.06 -18.75
N TRP A 180 -3.75 1.13 -18.48
CA TRP A 180 -3.18 1.45 -17.20
C TRP A 180 -4.23 1.38 -16.08
N GLU A 181 -5.37 1.99 -16.30
CA GLU A 181 -6.46 1.97 -15.33
C GLU A 181 -6.93 0.54 -15.06
N ALA A 182 -7.15 -0.24 -16.12
CA ALA A 182 -7.60 -1.63 -16.01
C ALA A 182 -6.60 -2.49 -15.24
N ASP A 183 -5.30 -2.39 -15.55
CA ASP A 183 -4.25 -3.17 -14.89
C ASP A 183 -4.13 -2.79 -13.40
N ILE A 184 -4.22 -1.50 -13.07
CA ILE A 184 -4.14 -1.02 -11.69
C ILE A 184 -5.37 -1.47 -10.90
N ARG A 185 -6.58 -1.32 -11.44
CA ARG A 185 -7.81 -1.80 -10.81
C ARG A 185 -7.72 -3.30 -10.56
N TRP A 186 -7.29 -4.07 -11.55
CA TRP A 186 -7.13 -5.51 -11.39
C TRP A 186 -6.18 -5.86 -10.22
N VAL A 187 -5.00 -5.22 -10.12
CA VAL A 187 -4.08 -5.45 -9.00
C VAL A 187 -4.73 -5.10 -7.66
N CYS A 188 -5.42 -3.97 -7.58
CA CYS A 188 -6.06 -3.52 -6.34
C CYS A 188 -7.20 -4.46 -5.92
N ASP A 189 -8.04 -4.89 -6.86
CA ASP A 189 -9.15 -5.83 -6.60
C ASP A 189 -8.64 -7.20 -6.08
N GLN A 190 -7.44 -7.60 -6.52
CA GLN A 190 -6.85 -8.85 -6.02
C GLN A 190 -6.51 -8.80 -4.52
N LEU A 191 -6.32 -7.62 -3.93
CA LEU A 191 -5.97 -7.50 -2.51
C LEU A 191 -7.10 -7.99 -1.60
N ASP A 192 -8.35 -7.87 -2.02
CA ASP A 192 -9.52 -8.29 -1.23
C ASP A 192 -9.59 -9.79 -1.01
N SER A 193 -8.90 -10.56 -1.85
CA SER A 193 -8.86 -12.02 -1.72
C SER A 193 -7.88 -12.53 -0.66
N PHE A 194 -6.97 -11.69 -0.15
CA PHE A 194 -6.07 -12.09 0.92
C PHE A 194 -6.80 -12.06 2.27
N PRO A 195 -6.75 -13.16 3.05
CA PRO A 195 -7.41 -13.19 4.35
C PRO A 195 -6.75 -12.22 5.33
N LEU A 196 -7.54 -11.41 5.99
CA LEU A 196 -7.10 -10.64 7.15
C LEU A 196 -7.48 -11.43 8.42
N ARG A 197 -6.62 -11.37 9.43
CA ARG A 197 -6.90 -11.98 10.74
C ARG A 197 -7.78 -11.03 11.54
N GLU A 198 -8.76 -11.62 12.23
CA GLU A 198 -9.60 -10.91 13.20
C GLU A 198 -8.82 -10.62 14.49
#